data_712d5c71c0ceb83ad7b9de3b2db4c5c0
#
_entry.id   712d5c71c0ceb83ad7b9de3b2db4c5c0
#
_cell.length_a   1.000
_cell.length_b   1.000
_cell.length_c   1.000
_cell.angle_alpha   90.00
_cell.angle_beta   90.00
_cell.angle_gamma   90.00
#
_symmetry.space_group_name_H-M   'P 1'
#
loop_
_entity.id
_entity.type
_entity.pdbx_description
1 polymer ?
#
loop_
_entity_poly.entity_id
_entity_poly.type
_entity_poly.pdbx_seq_one_letter_code
_entity_poly.pdbx_strand_id
1 'polypeptide(L)'
;MELSIVVPVYRSAECLPELARRVQQALDGHIGTYELILVNDASPDASWRAIAALVNTYPFVVGLNLRKNVGQDNAIMAGLHHAKGATVVIMDDDLQHDPADVPALA
;
A
#
# COMPACT_ATOMS: atom_id res chain seq x y z
N MET A 1 11.42 -11.73 1.89
CA MET A 1 10.20 -10.92 2.10
C MET A 1 9.03 -11.84 2.37
N GLU A 2 8.39 -11.71 3.50
CA GLU A 2 7.28 -12.60 3.89
C GLU A 2 5.95 -12.13 3.32
N LEU A 3 5.70 -10.82 3.34
CA LEU A 3 4.38 -10.28 3.02
C LEU A 3 4.50 -9.03 2.16
N SER A 4 3.68 -8.95 1.11
CA SER A 4 3.46 -7.74 0.36
C SER A 4 2.00 -7.33 0.47
N ILE A 5 1.74 -6.07 0.77
CA ILE A 5 0.39 -5.50 0.77
C ILE A 5 0.32 -4.54 -0.41
N VAL A 6 -0.63 -4.78 -1.32
CA VAL A 6 -0.83 -3.95 -2.50
C VAL A 6 -2.09 -3.12 -2.31
N VAL A 7 -1.95 -1.81 -2.43
CA VAL A 7 -3.07 -0.87 -2.26
C VAL A 7 -3.15 0.03 -3.50
N PRO A 8 -4.21 -0.10 -4.30
CA PRO A 8 -4.45 0.86 -5.37
C PRO A 8 -4.94 2.18 -4.77
N VAL A 9 -4.35 3.30 -5.19
CA VAL A 9 -4.64 4.62 -4.62
C VAL A 9 -5.25 5.52 -5.69
N TYR A 10 -6.42 6.08 -5.37
CA TYR A 10 -7.04 7.10 -6.20
C TYR A 10 -7.84 8.04 -5.30
N ARG A 11 -7.48 9.33 -5.30
CA ARG A 11 -8.13 10.39 -4.51
C ARG A 11 -8.18 10.07 -3.00
N SER A 12 -7.07 9.57 -2.46
CA SER A 12 -7.01 9.07 -1.09
C SER A 12 -5.91 9.72 -0.25
N ALA A 13 -5.43 10.89 -0.65
CA ALA A 13 -4.29 11.53 0.02
C ALA A 13 -4.46 11.61 1.54
N GLU A 14 -5.68 11.90 2.02
CA GLU A 14 -5.94 12.08 3.45
C GLU A 14 -5.85 10.78 4.25
N CYS A 15 -6.15 9.64 3.63
CA CYS A 15 -6.18 8.35 4.32
C CYS A 15 -4.81 7.68 4.42
N LEU A 16 -3.87 8.05 3.56
CA LEU A 16 -2.62 7.31 3.40
C LEU A 16 -1.71 7.35 4.64
N PRO A 17 -1.53 8.48 5.33
CA PRO A 17 -0.68 8.48 6.53
C PRO A 17 -1.23 7.55 7.62
N GLU A 18 -2.53 7.54 7.83
CA GLU A 18 -3.16 6.66 8.82
C GLU A 18 -3.04 5.20 8.42
N LEU A 19 -3.18 4.90 7.11
CA LEU A 19 -3.02 3.55 6.61
C LEU A 19 -1.61 3.01 6.91
N ALA A 20 -0.58 3.80 6.60
CA ALA A 20 0.81 3.40 6.85
C ALA A 20 1.06 3.17 8.34
N ARG A 21 0.53 4.04 9.20
CA ARG A 21 0.65 3.92 10.65
C ARG A 21 0.01 2.63 11.15
N ARG A 22 -1.20 2.33 10.68
CA ARG A 22 -1.92 1.12 11.09
C ARG A 22 -1.22 -0.16 10.60
N VAL A 23 -0.68 -0.12 9.39
CA VAL A 23 0.10 -1.25 8.86
C VAL A 23 1.31 -1.52 9.74
N GLN A 24 2.06 -0.48 10.10
CA GLN A 24 3.22 -0.63 10.97
C GLN A 24 2.83 -1.23 12.32
N GLN A 25 1.79 -0.70 12.95
CA GLN A 25 1.33 -1.21 14.25
C GLN A 25 0.89 -2.67 14.18
N ALA A 26 0.18 -3.05 13.10
CA ALA A 26 -0.36 -4.39 12.97
C ALA A 26 0.72 -5.44 12.70
N LEU A 27 1.75 -5.07 11.93
CA LEU A 27 2.71 -6.06 11.42
C LEU A 27 4.02 -6.10 12.17
N ASP A 28 4.46 -4.99 12.79
CA ASP A 28 5.70 -5.00 13.56
C ASP A 28 5.60 -6.00 14.71
N GLY A 29 6.58 -6.91 14.76
CA GLY A 29 6.61 -7.97 15.77
C GLY A 29 5.76 -9.17 15.44
N HIS A 30 4.92 -9.13 14.41
CA HIS A 30 4.06 -10.24 13.98
C HIS A 30 4.55 -10.87 12.68
N ILE A 31 5.07 -10.05 11.77
CA ILE A 31 5.61 -10.46 10.48
C ILE A 31 7.07 -10.02 10.41
N GLY A 32 7.97 -10.91 10.01
CA GLY A 32 9.41 -10.61 10.00
C GLY A 32 9.78 -9.52 9.01
N THR A 33 9.38 -9.69 7.74
CA THR A 33 9.64 -8.69 6.71
C THR A 33 8.37 -8.47 5.90
N TYR A 34 8.07 -7.21 5.62
CA TYR A 34 6.88 -6.84 4.85
C TYR A 34 7.12 -5.56 4.06
N GLU A 35 6.31 -5.35 3.03
CA GLU A 35 6.30 -4.12 2.25
C GLU A 35 4.87 -3.68 2.01
N LEU A 36 4.66 -2.36 1.96
CA LEU A 36 3.39 -1.74 1.61
C LEU A 36 3.57 -1.06 0.27
N ILE A 37 2.94 -1.59 -0.78
CA ILE A 37 3.05 -1.06 -2.13
C ILE A 37 1.83 -0.18 -2.40
N LEU A 38 2.05 1.12 -2.48
CA LEU A 38 1.01 2.11 -2.78
C LEU A 38 1.10 2.48 -4.25
N VAL A 39 0.08 2.10 -5.01
CA VAL A 39 0.06 2.33 -6.46
C VAL A 39 -0.85 3.51 -6.75
N ASN A 40 -0.25 4.65 -7.12
CA ASN A 40 -1.02 5.82 -7.51
C ASN A 40 -1.55 5.66 -8.94
N ASP A 41 -2.86 5.55 -9.08
CA ASP A 41 -3.54 5.38 -10.37
C ASP A 41 -3.82 6.73 -11.03
N ALA A 42 -2.78 7.56 -11.17
CA ALA A 42 -2.83 8.89 -11.78
C ALA A 42 -3.89 9.78 -11.11
N SER A 43 -3.93 9.78 -9.78
CA SER A 43 -4.87 10.61 -9.05
C SER A 43 -4.61 12.11 -9.28
N PRO A 44 -5.65 12.92 -9.48
CA PRO A 44 -5.48 14.36 -9.70
C PRO A 44 -5.21 15.15 -8.41
N ASP A 45 -5.41 14.54 -7.25
CA ASP A 45 -5.18 15.18 -5.95
C ASP A 45 -3.71 15.03 -5.50
N ALA A 46 -3.45 15.28 -4.23
CA ALA A 46 -2.12 15.19 -3.64
C ALA A 46 -1.71 13.76 -3.26
N SER A 47 -2.38 12.73 -3.78
CA SER A 47 -2.09 11.34 -3.40
C SER A 47 -0.64 10.95 -3.67
N TRP A 48 -0.08 11.30 -4.84
CA TRP A 48 1.32 10.97 -5.10
C TRP A 48 2.27 11.66 -4.14
N ARG A 49 2.00 12.92 -3.81
CA ARG A 49 2.81 13.67 -2.85
C ARG A 49 2.78 13.00 -1.48
N ALA A 50 1.61 12.53 -1.06
CA ALA A 50 1.46 11.82 0.20
C ALA A 50 2.25 10.50 0.17
N ILE A 51 2.17 9.74 -0.93
CA ILE A 51 2.93 8.49 -1.09
C ILE A 51 4.43 8.77 -1.01
N ALA A 52 4.91 9.78 -1.72
CA ALA A 52 6.33 10.12 -1.72
C ALA A 52 6.84 10.47 -0.32
N ALA A 53 6.03 11.19 0.46
CA ALA A 53 6.37 11.50 1.84
C ALA A 53 6.47 10.23 2.70
N LEU A 54 5.56 9.28 2.49
CA LEU A 54 5.56 8.02 3.24
C LEU A 54 6.74 7.13 2.87
N VAL A 55 7.15 7.11 1.61
CA VAL A 55 8.35 6.39 1.18
C VAL A 55 9.58 6.89 1.93
N ASN A 56 9.66 8.19 2.16
CA ASN A 56 10.77 8.79 2.91
C ASN A 56 10.67 8.54 4.42
N THR A 57 9.47 8.35 4.95
CA THR A 57 9.23 8.18 6.38
C THR A 57 9.34 6.74 6.85
N TYR A 58 8.81 5.81 6.05
CA TYR A 58 8.74 4.40 6.43
C TYR A 58 9.56 3.55 5.45
N PRO A 59 10.53 2.77 5.93
CA PRO A 59 11.37 1.96 5.05
C PRO A 59 10.62 0.84 4.33
N PHE A 60 9.44 0.45 4.84
CA PHE A 60 8.64 -0.62 4.23
C PHE A 60 7.72 -0.13 3.11
N VAL A 61 7.58 1.18 2.91
CA VAL A 61 6.66 1.74 1.91
C VAL A 61 7.34 1.82 0.55
N VAL A 62 6.66 1.30 -0.47
CA VAL A 62 7.05 1.37 -1.87
C VAL A 62 5.99 2.15 -2.62
N GLY A 63 6.39 3.16 -3.37
CA GLY A 63 5.46 3.97 -4.17
C GLY A 63 5.61 3.69 -5.66
N LEU A 64 4.49 3.45 -6.33
CA LEU A 64 4.43 3.33 -7.78
C LEU A 64 3.52 4.43 -8.32
N ASN A 65 3.99 5.18 -9.30
CA ASN A 65 3.24 6.30 -9.88
C ASN A 65 2.91 6.00 -11.34
N LEU A 66 1.66 5.68 -11.61
CA LEU A 66 1.21 5.40 -12.98
C LEU A 66 1.00 6.72 -13.73
N ARG A 67 1.35 6.75 -15.02
CA ARG A 67 1.26 7.96 -15.83
C ARG A 67 -0.16 8.36 -16.19
N LYS A 68 -1.07 7.40 -16.22
CA LYS A 68 -2.47 7.65 -16.53
C LYS A 68 -3.34 6.72 -15.71
N ASN A 69 -4.59 7.11 -15.54
CA ASN A 69 -5.56 6.26 -14.86
C ASN A 69 -5.84 5.02 -15.71
N VAL A 70 -5.61 3.86 -15.15
CA VAL A 70 -5.80 2.57 -15.82
C VAL A 70 -6.88 1.72 -15.17
N GLY A 71 -7.48 2.23 -14.08
CA GLY A 71 -8.49 1.50 -13.31
C GLY A 71 -7.88 0.69 -12.17
N GLN A 72 -8.71 0.42 -11.16
CA GLN A 72 -8.26 -0.24 -9.95
C GLN A 72 -7.62 -1.60 -10.21
N ASP A 73 -8.24 -2.42 -11.07
CA ASP A 73 -7.73 -3.77 -11.34
C ASP A 73 -6.34 -3.74 -11.99
N ASN A 74 -6.13 -2.81 -12.92
CA ASN A 74 -4.82 -2.67 -13.57
C ASN A 74 -3.78 -2.08 -12.62
N ALA A 75 -4.19 -1.17 -11.72
CA ALA A 75 -3.29 -0.65 -10.69
C ALA A 75 -2.84 -1.77 -9.74
N ILE A 76 -3.77 -2.65 -9.34
CA ILE A 76 -3.45 -3.82 -8.53
C ILE A 76 -2.45 -4.72 -9.27
N MET A 77 -2.65 -4.96 -10.56
CA MET A 77 -1.71 -5.77 -11.36
C MET A 77 -0.31 -5.16 -11.38
N ALA A 78 -0.22 -3.83 -11.49
CA ALA A 78 1.09 -3.16 -11.44
C ALA A 78 1.77 -3.40 -10.10
N GLY A 79 1.02 -3.31 -9.00
CA GLY A 79 1.54 -3.61 -7.67
C GLY A 79 1.99 -5.06 -7.53
N LEU A 80 1.21 -6.00 -8.07
CA LEU A 80 1.54 -7.43 -8.03
C LEU A 80 2.85 -7.74 -8.76
N HIS A 81 3.11 -7.06 -9.88
CA HIS A 81 4.38 -7.22 -10.60
C HIS A 81 5.58 -6.78 -9.77
N HIS A 82 5.41 -5.84 -8.86
CA HIS A 82 6.48 -5.37 -7.98
C HIS A 82 6.58 -6.15 -6.67
N ALA A 83 5.55 -6.91 -6.31
CA ALA A 83 5.49 -7.60 -5.02
C ALA A 83 6.59 -8.67 -4.91
N LYS A 84 7.30 -8.67 -3.79
CA LYS A 84 8.38 -9.61 -3.50
C LYS A 84 8.01 -10.61 -2.40
N GLY A 85 6.89 -10.40 -1.73
CA GLY A 85 6.48 -11.23 -0.62
C GLY A 85 6.03 -12.62 -1.05
N ALA A 86 6.26 -13.60 -0.19
CA ALA A 86 5.75 -14.95 -0.39
C ALA A 86 4.22 -14.99 -0.34
N THR A 87 3.63 -14.11 0.46
CA THR A 87 2.18 -13.91 0.53
C THR A 87 1.87 -12.49 0.07
N VAL A 88 0.81 -12.31 -0.72
CA VAL A 88 0.38 -11.00 -1.17
C VAL A 88 -1.06 -10.76 -0.73
N VAL A 89 -1.31 -9.62 -0.10
CA VAL A 89 -2.63 -9.18 0.34
C VAL A 89 -2.98 -7.90 -0.39
N ILE A 90 -4.21 -7.79 -0.87
CA ILE A 90 -4.72 -6.59 -1.53
C ILE A 90 -5.68 -5.91 -0.56
N MET A 91 -5.46 -4.61 -0.32
CA MET A 91 -6.30 -3.82 0.56
C MET A 91 -6.78 -2.55 -0.14
N ASP A 92 -7.93 -2.04 0.30
CA ASP A 92 -8.42 -0.74 -0.15
C ASP A 92 -7.71 0.40 0.58
N ASP A 93 -7.70 1.58 -0.06
CA ASP A 93 -7.03 2.77 0.46
C ASP A 93 -7.90 3.60 1.41
N ASP A 94 -9.17 3.25 1.59
CA ASP A 94 -10.16 4.02 2.34
C ASP A 94 -10.32 3.59 3.80
N LEU A 95 -9.43 2.73 4.29
CA LEU A 95 -9.42 2.22 5.67
C LEU A 95 -10.65 1.35 6.02
N GLN A 96 -11.39 0.85 5.04
CA GLN A 96 -12.48 -0.09 5.30
C GLN A 96 -11.97 -1.43 5.81
N HIS A 97 -10.78 -1.84 5.40
CA HIS A 97 -10.13 -3.02 5.95
C HIS A 97 -9.21 -2.62 7.08
N ASP A 98 -9.25 -3.36 8.18
CA ASP A 98 -8.35 -3.10 9.29
C ASP A 98 -7.03 -3.86 9.08
N PRO A 99 -5.89 -3.16 8.95
CA PRO A 99 -4.60 -3.85 8.84
C PRO A 99 -4.31 -4.82 9.98
N ALA A 100 -4.94 -4.65 11.14
CA ALA A 100 -4.79 -5.58 12.26
C ALA A 100 -5.27 -6.99 11.93
N ASP A 101 -6.13 -7.15 10.92
CA ASP A 101 -6.60 -8.46 10.49
C ASP A 101 -5.61 -9.17 9.56
N VAL A 102 -4.64 -8.45 9.01
CA VAL A 102 -3.68 -9.01 8.04
C VAL A 102 -2.86 -10.16 8.60
N PRO A 103 -2.36 -10.12 9.84
CA PRO A 103 -1.59 -11.24 10.36
C PRO A 103 -2.36 -12.57 10.37
N ALA A 104 -3.68 -12.54 10.54
CA ALA A 104 -4.51 -13.73 10.51
C ALA A 104 -4.71 -14.26 9.09
N LEU A 105 -4.57 -13.41 8.08
CA LEU A 105 -4.70 -13.77 6.66
C LEU A 105 -3.38 -14.24 6.06
N ALA A 106 -2.30 -13.76 6.61
CA ALA A 106 -0.97 -14.10 6.13
C ALA A 106 -0.48 -15.43 6.71
#